data_9e13884912deb1cea61bcbe9aff2bac1
#
_entry.id   9e13884912deb1cea61bcbe9aff2bac1
#
_cell.length_a   1.000
_cell.length_b   1.000
_cell.length_c   1.000
_cell.angle_alpha   90.00
_cell.angle_beta   90.00
_cell.angle_gamma   90.00
#
_symmetry.space_group_name_H-M   'P 1'
#
loop_
_entity.id
_entity.type
_entity.pdbx_description
1 polymer ?
#
loop_
_entity_poly.entity_id
_entity_poly.type
_entity_poly.pdbx_seq_one_letter_code
_entity_poly.pdbx_strand_id
1 'polypeptide(L)'
;MAIDIHNDEKIALFIDGANLYAAARPLCFVIDYKKLLGIFRKRGRFIRGLYYTALVEDQEYSPIRPLVDWLDYNGFTMVTKPTKEFTDSFGRRKVKGDMDIELAIDMMEMAPHLDHIILFSGDGDFRRLVEVVQRKGVKVSVVSTVKSSPPMAADELRRQADQVLAHARRVVAE
;
A
#
# COMPACT_ATOMS: atom_id res chain seq x y z
N MET A 1 5.74 -11.07 -14.27
CA MET A 1 4.37 -11.60 -14.21
C MET A 1 3.48 -10.41 -13.92
N ALA A 2 2.43 -10.16 -14.67
CA ALA A 2 1.49 -9.07 -14.41
C ALA A 2 0.36 -9.60 -13.53
N ILE A 3 -0.25 -8.71 -12.72
CA ILE A 3 -1.49 -9.05 -12.01
C ILE A 3 -2.58 -9.27 -13.06
N ASP A 4 -3.30 -10.38 -12.94
CA ASP A 4 -4.43 -10.70 -13.79
C ASP A 4 -5.69 -10.00 -13.25
N ILE A 5 -6.26 -9.10 -14.06
CA ILE A 5 -7.43 -8.30 -13.74
C ILE A 5 -8.39 -8.37 -14.93
N HIS A 6 -9.60 -8.82 -14.69
CA HIS A 6 -10.65 -8.82 -15.70
C HIS A 6 -11.28 -7.43 -15.86
N ASN A 7 -11.71 -7.09 -17.05
CA ASN A 7 -12.19 -5.74 -17.38
C ASN A 7 -13.46 -5.32 -16.64
N ASP A 8 -14.23 -6.25 -16.14
CA ASP A 8 -15.48 -6.02 -15.39
C ASP A 8 -15.30 -6.05 -13.86
N GLU A 9 -14.13 -6.49 -13.36
CA GLU A 9 -13.83 -6.47 -11.92
C GLU A 9 -13.81 -5.03 -11.38
N LYS A 10 -14.55 -4.79 -10.31
CA LYS A 10 -14.44 -3.56 -9.50
C LYS A 10 -13.19 -3.65 -8.63
N ILE A 11 -12.21 -2.79 -8.91
CA ILE A 11 -10.90 -2.84 -8.28
C ILE A 11 -10.63 -1.61 -7.42
N ALA A 12 -9.91 -1.81 -6.32
CA ALA A 12 -9.35 -0.74 -5.50
C ALA A 12 -7.89 -1.03 -5.12
N LEU A 13 -7.10 0.04 -4.99
CA LEU A 13 -5.73 -0.03 -4.50
C LEU A 13 -5.68 0.41 -3.04
N PHE A 14 -5.03 -0.38 -2.22
CA PHE A 14 -4.71 -0.06 -0.82
C PHE A 14 -3.19 0.02 -0.70
N ILE A 15 -2.67 1.22 -0.49
CA ILE A 15 -1.23 1.49 -0.51
C ILE A 15 -0.76 1.82 0.90
N ASP A 16 -0.05 0.89 1.52
CA ASP A 16 0.71 1.13 2.74
C ASP A 16 1.94 1.95 2.38
N GLY A 17 1.84 3.27 2.57
CA GLY A 17 2.85 4.23 2.13
C GLY A 17 4.20 4.03 2.80
N ALA A 18 4.23 3.72 4.09
CA ALA A 18 5.46 3.49 4.83
C ALA A 18 6.18 2.22 4.34
N ASN A 19 5.44 1.13 4.15
CA ASN A 19 6.00 -0.13 3.66
C ASN A 19 6.49 -0.01 2.21
N LEU A 20 5.72 0.64 1.35
CA LEU A 20 6.09 0.84 -0.06
C LEU A 20 7.34 1.73 -0.19
N TYR A 21 7.45 2.79 0.61
CA TYR A 21 8.64 3.64 0.65
C TYR A 21 9.87 2.87 1.15
N ALA A 22 9.72 2.09 2.23
CA ALA A 22 10.80 1.26 2.76
C ALA A 22 11.26 0.20 1.75
N ALA A 23 10.34 -0.36 0.97
CA ALA A 23 10.64 -1.33 -0.10
C ALA A 23 11.36 -0.70 -1.31
N ALA A 24 11.08 0.57 -1.62
CA ALA A 24 11.68 1.28 -2.75
C ALA A 24 13.13 1.72 -2.47
N ARG A 25 13.42 2.17 -1.23
CA ARG A 25 14.75 2.70 -0.85
C ARG A 25 15.93 1.78 -1.16
N PRO A 26 15.95 0.51 -0.73
CA PRO A 26 17.09 -0.38 -0.98
C PRO A 26 17.29 -0.68 -2.47
N LEU A 27 16.26 -0.51 -3.28
CA LEU A 27 16.26 -0.80 -4.71
C LEU A 27 16.56 0.44 -5.56
N CYS A 28 16.80 1.59 -4.90
CA CYS A 28 17.16 2.86 -5.55
C CYS A 28 16.23 3.25 -6.71
N PHE A 29 14.92 3.07 -6.54
CA PHE A 29 13.95 3.54 -7.54
C PHE A 29 12.92 4.50 -6.95
N VAL A 30 12.45 5.40 -7.78
CA VAL A 30 11.37 6.34 -7.46
C VAL A 30 10.05 5.77 -7.98
N ILE A 31 9.00 5.91 -7.17
CA ILE A 31 7.68 5.42 -7.54
C ILE A 31 6.96 6.49 -8.37
N ASP A 32 6.62 6.15 -9.61
CA ASP A 32 5.75 6.96 -10.45
C ASP A 32 4.28 6.65 -10.16
N TYR A 33 3.70 7.39 -9.23
CA TYR A 33 2.30 7.23 -8.83
C TYR A 33 1.30 7.58 -9.95
N LYS A 34 1.67 8.48 -10.88
CA LYS A 34 0.85 8.81 -12.04
C LYS A 34 0.74 7.63 -13.00
N LYS A 35 1.87 7.00 -13.27
CA LYS A 35 1.94 5.77 -14.09
C LYS A 35 1.20 4.62 -13.43
N LEU A 36 1.41 4.43 -12.11
CA LEU A 36 0.70 3.44 -11.31
C LEU A 36 -0.82 3.58 -11.46
N LEU A 37 -1.35 4.76 -11.18
CA LEU A 37 -2.77 5.05 -11.28
C LEU A 37 -3.28 4.86 -12.72
N GLY A 38 -2.52 5.32 -13.72
CA GLY A 38 -2.85 5.16 -15.14
C GLY A 38 -2.94 3.71 -15.59
N ILE A 39 -2.08 2.83 -15.06
CA ILE A 39 -2.11 1.39 -15.35
C ILE A 39 -3.40 0.77 -14.82
N PHE A 40 -3.76 1.04 -13.57
CA PHE A 40 -4.94 0.42 -12.95
C PHE A 40 -6.26 1.02 -13.45
N ARG A 41 -6.29 2.31 -13.79
CA ARG A 41 -7.47 2.94 -14.43
C ARG A 41 -7.82 2.35 -15.80
N LYS A 42 -6.87 1.74 -16.48
CA LYS A 42 -7.07 1.07 -17.78
C LYS A 42 -7.43 -0.41 -17.64
N ARG A 43 -7.36 -0.96 -16.41
CA ARG A 43 -7.65 -2.36 -16.13
C ARG A 43 -8.83 -2.44 -15.19
N GLY A 44 -9.84 -3.19 -15.55
CA GLY A 44 -11.05 -3.32 -14.75
C GLY A 44 -11.80 -2.01 -14.55
N ARG A 45 -12.74 -2.03 -13.63
CA ARG A 45 -13.52 -0.87 -13.18
C ARG A 45 -12.85 -0.29 -11.92
N PHE A 46 -11.93 0.64 -12.13
CA PHE A 46 -11.19 1.29 -11.04
C PHE A 46 -12.15 2.13 -10.17
N ILE A 47 -12.23 1.82 -8.88
CA ILE A 47 -13.11 2.48 -7.92
C ILE A 47 -12.35 3.51 -7.10
N ARG A 48 -11.27 3.10 -6.41
CA ARG A 48 -10.48 3.94 -5.49
C ARG A 48 -9.01 3.55 -5.47
N GLY A 49 -8.15 4.54 -5.25
CA GLY A 49 -6.79 4.33 -4.79
C GLY A 49 -6.62 5.04 -3.45
N LEU A 50 -6.40 4.29 -2.38
CA LEU A 50 -6.21 4.80 -1.03
C LEU A 50 -4.75 4.72 -0.65
N TYR A 51 -4.22 5.81 -0.11
CA TYR A 51 -2.83 5.90 0.33
C TYR A 51 -2.78 6.22 1.81
N TYR A 52 -2.14 5.36 2.57
CA TYR A 52 -2.06 5.40 4.02
C TYR A 52 -0.69 5.89 4.47
N THR A 53 -0.65 6.99 5.22
CA THR A 53 0.59 7.51 5.78
C THR A 53 0.36 8.29 7.07
N ALA A 54 1.31 8.19 7.99
CA ALA A 54 1.34 9.04 9.16
C ALA A 54 2.07 10.35 8.86
N LEU A 55 1.58 11.46 9.44
CA LEU A 55 2.19 12.78 9.33
C LEU A 55 2.67 13.23 10.72
N VAL A 56 3.91 13.72 10.81
CA VAL A 56 4.46 14.26 12.07
C VAL A 56 3.88 15.65 12.31
N GLU A 57 3.21 15.85 13.47
CA GLU A 57 2.46 17.07 13.80
C GLU A 57 3.35 18.32 13.98
N ASP A 58 4.54 18.14 14.54
CA ASP A 58 5.38 19.23 15.03
C ASP A 58 6.44 19.73 14.00
N GLN A 59 6.34 19.29 12.75
CA GLN A 59 7.27 19.75 11.72
C GLN A 59 6.58 20.76 10.80
N GLU A 60 7.03 22.02 10.85
CA GLU A 60 6.65 23.06 9.85
C GLU A 60 6.97 22.59 8.42
N TYR A 61 7.94 21.69 8.29
CA TYR A 61 8.32 21.08 7.02
C TYR A 61 8.41 19.55 7.17
N SER A 62 7.40 18.84 6.64
CA SER A 62 7.46 17.39 6.46
C SER A 62 7.89 17.05 5.04
N PRO A 63 8.97 16.26 4.83
CA PRO A 63 9.44 15.88 3.49
C PRO A 63 8.38 15.14 2.66
N ILE A 64 7.42 14.51 3.31
CA ILE A 64 6.37 13.74 2.64
C ILE A 64 5.15 14.59 2.26
N ARG A 65 5.00 15.79 2.84
CA ARG A 65 3.82 16.63 2.56
C ARG A 65 3.63 16.98 1.09
N PRO A 66 4.66 17.36 0.31
CA PRO A 66 4.48 17.59 -1.12
C PRO A 66 3.96 16.38 -1.88
N LEU A 67 4.37 15.18 -1.50
CA LEU A 67 3.84 13.94 -2.07
C LEU A 67 2.37 13.74 -1.68
N VAL A 68 2.02 13.94 -0.42
CA VAL A 68 0.64 13.83 0.08
C VAL A 68 -0.29 14.76 -0.67
N ASP A 69 0.09 16.04 -0.80
CA ASP A 69 -0.69 17.04 -1.52
C ASP A 69 -0.83 16.66 -3.01
N TRP A 70 0.25 16.22 -3.64
CA TRP A 70 0.21 15.79 -5.03
C TRP A 70 -0.72 14.59 -5.24
N LEU A 71 -0.66 13.59 -4.37
CA LEU A 71 -1.51 12.40 -4.43
C LEU A 71 -3.00 12.76 -4.28
N ASP A 72 -3.31 13.63 -3.32
CA ASP A 72 -4.68 14.10 -3.06
C ASP A 72 -5.25 14.81 -4.30
N TYR A 73 -4.48 15.72 -4.90
CA TYR A 73 -4.88 16.42 -6.14
C TYR A 73 -4.97 15.50 -7.37
N ASN A 74 -4.30 14.35 -7.38
CA ASN A 74 -4.21 13.48 -8.55
C ASN A 74 -5.05 12.20 -8.46
N GLY A 75 -6.06 12.19 -7.59
CA GLY A 75 -7.11 11.18 -7.59
C GLY A 75 -6.86 9.98 -6.67
N PHE A 76 -5.94 10.11 -5.71
CA PHE A 76 -5.85 9.22 -4.57
C PHE A 76 -6.71 9.71 -3.41
N THR A 77 -7.27 8.79 -2.65
CA THR A 77 -7.87 9.11 -1.36
C THR A 77 -6.78 9.01 -0.29
N MET A 78 -6.48 10.13 0.36
CA MET A 78 -5.47 10.17 1.41
C MET A 78 -6.07 9.80 2.76
N VAL A 79 -5.49 8.82 3.41
CA VAL A 79 -5.80 8.45 4.79
C VAL A 79 -4.57 8.75 5.63
N THR A 80 -4.66 9.80 6.44
CA THR A 80 -3.53 10.29 7.24
C THR A 80 -3.88 10.28 8.73
N LYS A 81 -2.87 10.10 9.55
CA LYS A 81 -2.98 10.18 11.00
C LYS A 81 -1.84 11.05 11.53
N PRO A 82 -2.15 12.02 12.42
CA PRO A 82 -1.11 12.75 13.10
C PRO A 82 -0.31 11.81 14.00
N THR A 83 1.01 11.98 14.00
CA THR A 83 1.90 11.23 14.86
C THR A 83 2.95 12.13 15.48
N LYS A 84 3.52 11.70 16.61
CA LYS A 84 4.60 12.40 17.29
C LYS A 84 5.88 11.60 17.20
N GLU A 85 6.99 12.30 16.99
CA GLU A 85 8.30 11.71 17.20
C GLU A 85 8.55 11.53 18.71
N PHE A 86 9.11 10.40 19.08
CA PHE A 86 9.59 10.17 20.44
C PHE A 86 11.00 9.58 20.39
N THR A 87 11.74 9.86 21.45
CA THR A 87 13.08 9.31 21.62
C THR A 87 12.98 8.07 22.51
N ASP A 88 13.47 6.93 22.02
CA ASP A 88 13.51 5.70 22.81
C ASP A 88 14.57 5.80 23.94
N SER A 89 14.59 4.80 24.83
CA SER A 89 15.54 4.72 25.94
C SER A 89 17.01 4.68 25.52
N PHE A 90 17.29 4.46 24.24
CA PHE A 90 18.64 4.46 23.65
C PHE A 90 18.96 5.76 22.89
N GLY A 91 18.11 6.80 23.00
CA GLY A 91 18.31 8.08 22.34
C GLY A 91 17.99 8.09 20.84
N ARG A 92 17.34 7.05 20.31
CA ARG A 92 16.97 6.96 18.90
C ARG A 92 15.59 7.59 18.68
N ARG A 93 15.50 8.45 17.66
CA ARG A 93 14.20 8.99 17.23
C ARG A 93 13.37 7.90 16.57
N LYS A 94 12.14 7.72 17.06
CA LYS A 94 11.14 6.83 16.51
C LYS A 94 9.86 7.60 16.23
N VAL A 95 9.23 7.26 15.12
CA VAL A 95 7.90 7.75 14.78
C VAL A 95 6.92 6.61 15.02
N LYS A 96 5.91 6.85 15.86
CA LYS A 96 4.81 5.91 16.05
C LYS A 96 3.72 6.25 15.03
N GLY A 97 3.74 5.60 13.89
CA GLY A 97 2.90 5.98 12.76
C GLY A 97 2.52 4.84 11.84
N ASP A 98 2.24 3.69 12.42
CA ASP A 98 1.65 2.55 11.74
C ASP A 98 0.17 2.85 11.43
N MET A 99 -0.24 2.57 10.18
CA MET A 99 -1.58 2.79 9.64
C MET A 99 -2.34 1.48 9.38
N ASP A 100 -1.90 0.38 9.97
CA ASP A 100 -2.42 -0.96 9.69
C ASP A 100 -3.88 -1.11 10.09
N ILE A 101 -4.28 -0.49 11.20
CA ILE A 101 -5.66 -0.53 11.69
C ILE A 101 -6.58 0.23 10.74
N GLU A 102 -6.20 1.44 10.35
CA GLU A 102 -6.96 2.27 9.43
C GLU A 102 -7.12 1.58 8.08
N LEU A 103 -6.03 1.02 7.55
CA LEU A 103 -6.04 0.26 6.30
C LEU A 103 -6.94 -0.98 6.42
N ALA A 104 -6.86 -1.72 7.52
CA ALA A 104 -7.65 -2.92 7.74
C ALA A 104 -9.16 -2.61 7.83
N ILE A 105 -9.53 -1.56 8.56
CA ILE A 105 -10.93 -1.14 8.70
C ILE A 105 -11.50 -0.76 7.32
N ASP A 106 -10.81 0.11 6.58
CA ASP A 106 -11.25 0.58 5.27
C ASP A 106 -11.36 -0.57 4.27
N MET A 107 -10.40 -1.50 4.27
CA MET A 107 -10.43 -2.66 3.39
C MET A 107 -11.62 -3.59 3.69
N MET A 108 -11.91 -3.82 4.97
CA MET A 108 -13.07 -4.63 5.38
C MET A 108 -14.40 -3.93 5.07
N GLU A 109 -14.48 -2.62 5.22
CA GLU A 109 -15.67 -1.82 4.92
C GLU A 109 -15.95 -1.78 3.42
N MET A 110 -14.91 -1.63 2.60
CA MET A 110 -15.04 -1.55 1.14
C MET A 110 -15.20 -2.91 0.46
N ALA A 111 -14.77 -3.99 1.08
CA ALA A 111 -14.76 -5.33 0.48
C ALA A 111 -16.11 -5.75 -0.14
N PRO A 112 -17.29 -5.49 0.46
CA PRO A 112 -18.57 -5.85 -0.15
C PRO A 112 -18.87 -5.15 -1.48
N HIS A 113 -18.16 -4.08 -1.81
CA HIS A 113 -18.35 -3.27 -3.00
C HIS A 113 -17.30 -3.54 -4.09
N LEU A 114 -16.38 -4.47 -3.85
CA LEU A 114 -15.22 -4.75 -4.70
C LEU A 114 -15.19 -6.21 -5.12
N ASP A 115 -14.59 -6.47 -6.28
CA ASP A 115 -14.31 -7.81 -6.77
C ASP A 115 -12.83 -8.18 -6.57
N HIS A 116 -11.94 -7.18 -6.62
CA HIS A 116 -10.50 -7.39 -6.53
C HIS A 116 -9.80 -6.24 -5.81
N ILE A 117 -9.05 -6.55 -4.77
CA ILE A 117 -8.23 -5.62 -4.01
C ILE A 117 -6.76 -5.82 -4.38
N ILE A 118 -6.05 -4.73 -4.65
CA ILE A 118 -4.61 -4.74 -4.85
C ILE A 118 -3.97 -4.06 -3.64
N LEU A 119 -3.31 -4.86 -2.79
CA LEU A 119 -2.62 -4.41 -1.58
C LEU A 119 -1.14 -4.19 -1.88
N PHE A 120 -0.68 -2.96 -1.70
CA PHE A 120 0.73 -2.57 -1.77
C PHE A 120 1.33 -2.58 -0.37
N SER A 121 1.69 -3.75 0.10
CA SER A 121 2.41 -3.98 1.35
C SER A 121 3.06 -5.36 1.32
N GLY A 122 4.15 -5.51 2.06
CA GLY A 122 4.80 -6.80 2.30
C GLY A 122 4.63 -7.28 3.73
N ASP A 123 3.88 -6.56 4.55
CA ASP A 123 3.73 -6.84 5.97
C ASP A 123 2.91 -8.09 6.22
N GLY A 124 3.49 -9.04 6.95
CA GLY A 124 2.86 -10.31 7.32
C GLY A 124 1.63 -10.16 8.23
N ASP A 125 1.56 -9.06 8.97
CA ASP A 125 0.43 -8.79 9.86
C ASP A 125 -0.90 -8.66 9.08
N PHE A 126 -0.84 -8.31 7.80
CA PHE A 126 -2.01 -8.30 6.92
C PHE A 126 -2.50 -9.68 6.47
N ARG A 127 -1.79 -10.77 6.77
CA ARG A 127 -2.22 -12.12 6.37
C ARG A 127 -3.66 -12.41 6.79
N ARG A 128 -4.00 -12.12 8.06
CA ARG A 128 -5.35 -12.39 8.59
C ARG A 128 -6.41 -11.50 7.93
N LEU A 129 -6.08 -10.25 7.66
CA LEU A 129 -6.97 -9.34 6.93
C LEU A 129 -7.28 -9.87 5.53
N VAL A 130 -6.27 -10.31 4.78
CA VAL A 130 -6.42 -10.89 3.45
C VAL A 130 -7.35 -12.11 3.51
N GLU A 131 -7.13 -13.02 4.46
CA GLU A 131 -7.98 -14.20 4.65
C GLU A 131 -9.46 -13.83 4.88
N VAL A 132 -9.73 -12.85 5.75
CA VAL A 132 -11.10 -12.40 6.05
C VAL A 132 -11.77 -11.78 4.83
N VAL A 133 -11.04 -10.97 4.07
CA VAL A 133 -11.56 -10.33 2.86
C VAL A 133 -11.84 -11.36 1.76
N GLN A 134 -10.96 -12.35 1.59
CA GLN A 134 -11.18 -13.46 0.65
C GLN A 134 -12.44 -14.27 0.97
N ARG A 135 -12.75 -14.47 2.24
CA ARG A 135 -13.99 -15.12 2.68
C ARG A 135 -15.26 -14.35 2.31
N LYS A 136 -15.14 -13.07 2.01
CA LYS A 136 -16.23 -12.24 1.49
C LYS A 136 -16.38 -12.36 -0.05
N GLY A 137 -15.58 -13.21 -0.69
CA GLY A 137 -15.59 -13.42 -2.14
C GLY A 137 -14.75 -12.41 -2.93
N VAL A 138 -13.86 -11.68 -2.27
CA VAL A 138 -12.99 -10.69 -2.91
C VAL A 138 -11.62 -11.27 -3.17
N LYS A 139 -11.13 -11.15 -4.40
CA LYS A 139 -9.76 -11.51 -4.77
C LYS A 139 -8.79 -10.48 -4.18
N VAL A 140 -7.64 -10.93 -3.66
CA VAL A 140 -6.59 -10.06 -3.13
C VAL A 140 -5.26 -10.36 -3.81
N SER A 141 -4.73 -9.36 -4.52
CA SER A 141 -3.37 -9.39 -5.06
C SER A 141 -2.45 -8.54 -4.21
N VAL A 142 -1.27 -9.07 -3.88
CA VAL A 142 -0.24 -8.38 -3.10
C VAL A 142 0.87 -7.90 -4.03
N VAL A 143 1.22 -6.63 -3.91
CA VAL A 143 2.36 -6.01 -4.60
C VAL A 143 3.42 -5.62 -3.58
N SER A 144 4.59 -6.24 -3.68
CA SER A 144 5.71 -5.96 -2.79
C SER A 144 7.03 -6.33 -3.48
N THR A 145 8.12 -6.41 -2.74
CA THR A 145 9.40 -6.89 -3.26
C THR A 145 9.90 -8.10 -2.47
N VAL A 146 10.41 -9.08 -3.18
CA VAL A 146 11.16 -10.23 -2.61
C VAL A 146 12.65 -10.16 -2.91
N LYS A 147 13.08 -9.16 -3.71
CA LYS A 147 14.48 -8.99 -4.11
C LYS A 147 15.32 -8.14 -3.14
N SER A 148 14.70 -7.53 -2.15
CA SER A 148 15.44 -6.89 -1.06
C SER A 148 16.01 -7.92 -0.10
N SER A 149 17.09 -7.59 0.60
CA SER A 149 17.64 -8.43 1.66
C SER A 149 17.54 -7.68 3.00
N PRO A 150 16.67 -8.12 3.93
CA PRO A 150 15.71 -9.23 3.81
C PRO A 150 14.55 -8.93 2.84
N PRO A 151 13.82 -9.96 2.35
CA PRO A 151 12.64 -9.77 1.53
C PRO A 151 11.58 -8.96 2.27
N MET A 152 10.97 -7.96 1.61
CA MET A 152 9.92 -7.13 2.21
C MET A 152 8.54 -7.83 2.24
N ALA A 153 8.34 -8.80 1.34
CA ALA A 153 7.11 -9.58 1.32
C ALA A 153 7.24 -10.78 2.24
N ALA A 154 6.51 -10.78 3.36
CA ALA A 154 6.45 -11.89 4.29
C ALA A 154 5.89 -13.17 3.63
N ASP A 155 6.45 -14.33 3.99
CA ASP A 155 6.10 -15.61 3.37
C ASP A 155 4.63 -15.99 3.64
N GLU A 156 4.14 -15.76 4.85
CA GLU A 156 2.75 -16.01 5.22
C GLU A 156 1.76 -15.14 4.43
N LEU A 157 2.09 -13.89 4.13
CA LEU A 157 1.27 -13.02 3.29
C LEU A 157 1.26 -13.49 1.84
N ARG A 158 2.42 -13.89 1.32
CA ARG A 158 2.58 -14.42 -0.04
C ARG A 158 1.78 -15.70 -0.26
N ARG A 159 1.73 -16.58 0.74
CA ARG A 159 0.95 -17.84 0.69
C ARG A 159 -0.54 -17.58 0.74
N GLN A 160 -0.97 -16.54 1.44
CA GLN A 160 -2.39 -16.21 1.60
C GLN A 160 -2.97 -15.52 0.37
N ALA A 161 -2.22 -14.63 -0.29
CA ALA A 161 -2.70 -13.86 -1.43
C ALA A 161 -3.08 -14.72 -2.63
N ASP A 162 -4.11 -14.31 -3.38
CA ASP A 162 -4.51 -14.96 -4.65
C ASP A 162 -3.44 -14.79 -5.72
N GLN A 163 -2.79 -13.62 -5.75
CA GLN A 163 -1.68 -13.32 -6.64
C GLN A 163 -0.62 -12.49 -5.92
N VAL A 164 0.64 -12.67 -6.28
CA VAL A 164 1.75 -11.89 -5.76
C VAL A 164 2.58 -11.33 -6.91
N LEU A 165 2.71 -10.01 -6.94
CA LEU A 165 3.67 -9.32 -7.80
C LEU A 165 4.92 -8.98 -6.98
N ALA A 166 5.93 -9.83 -7.09
CA ALA A 166 7.16 -9.74 -6.33
C ALA A 166 8.15 -8.67 -6.82
N HIS A 167 7.80 -7.94 -7.88
CA HIS A 167 8.64 -6.92 -8.52
C HIS A 167 7.82 -5.65 -8.75
N ALA A 168 7.56 -4.93 -7.67
CA ALA A 168 6.87 -3.65 -7.72
C ALA A 168 7.48 -2.68 -8.77
N ARG A 169 8.81 -2.76 -8.98
CA ARG A 169 9.53 -1.97 -9.99
C ARG A 169 8.94 -2.07 -11.40
N ARG A 170 8.37 -3.20 -11.80
CA ARG A 170 7.77 -3.36 -13.14
C ARG A 170 6.44 -2.62 -13.30
N VAL A 171 5.82 -2.24 -12.19
CA VAL A 171 4.52 -1.56 -12.18
C VAL A 171 4.67 -0.08 -11.83
N VAL A 172 5.66 0.27 -11.01
CA VAL A 172 5.73 1.58 -10.34
C VAL A 172 7.00 2.38 -10.61
N ALA A 173 8.01 1.84 -11.30
CA ALA A 173 9.24 2.57 -11.59
C ALA A 173 9.25 3.21 -12.98
N GLU A 174 9.88 4.39 -13.03
CA GLU A 174 10.36 4.97 -14.29
C GLU A 174 11.46 4.12 -14.92
#